data_396eac3dc2835b902fe3eaf09717d441
#
_entry.id   396eac3dc2835b902fe3eaf09717d441
#
_cell.length_a   1.000
_cell.length_b   1.000
_cell.length_c   1.000
_cell.angle_alpha   90.00
_cell.angle_beta   90.00
_cell.angle_gamma   90.00
#
_symmetry.space_group_name_H-M   'P 1'
#
loop_
_entity.id
_entity.type
_entity.pdbx_description
1 polymer ?
#
loop_
_entity_poly.entity_id
_entity_poly.type
_entity_poly.pdbx_seq_one_letter_code
_entity_poly.pdbx_strand_id
1 'polypeptide(L)'
;MPMFHGFGLGVSIHSMLANGGHCILIPRFTPKSYAQLLKKHRPNLIAGVPSLFEALLRVPEADALELSCLKGVFSGGDSLSVELKKRFDAFLGSHGATIKVREGYGTTECVTASCLTPMHKAKEGSIGLPFPDTYYKIVKPGTTQEVPYGEEGEICLAGPTVMLCYVNHPKETADTLSLIHI
;
A
#
# COMPACT_ATOMS: atom_id res chain seq x y z
N MET A 1 2.32 -6.53 8.59
CA MET A 1 1.98 -7.29 7.34
C MET A 1 2.59 -8.68 7.42
N PRO A 2 1.89 -9.75 7.02
CA PRO A 2 2.48 -11.09 6.92
C PRO A 2 3.64 -11.10 5.92
N MET A 3 4.75 -11.77 6.27
CA MET A 3 5.95 -11.81 5.42
C MET A 3 5.77 -12.63 4.14
N PHE A 4 4.78 -13.53 4.11
CA PHE A 4 4.45 -14.30 2.91
C PHE A 4 3.50 -13.57 1.94
N HIS A 5 2.91 -12.47 2.35
CA HIS A 5 2.10 -11.61 1.48
C HIS A 5 3.01 -10.68 0.69
N GLY A 6 2.72 -10.46 -0.59
CA GLY A 6 3.51 -9.60 -1.46
C GLY A 6 3.81 -8.22 -0.87
N PHE A 7 2.85 -7.58 -0.17
CA PHE A 7 3.06 -6.30 0.50
C PHE A 7 4.08 -6.40 1.65
N GLY A 8 4.05 -7.48 2.45
CA GLY A 8 5.05 -7.70 3.50
C GLY A 8 6.42 -8.01 2.93
N LEU A 9 6.50 -8.96 2.01
CA LEU A 9 7.77 -9.39 1.42
C LEU A 9 8.34 -8.34 0.45
N GLY A 10 7.55 -7.87 -0.51
CA GLY A 10 8.02 -6.97 -1.57
C GLY A 10 8.25 -5.55 -1.05
N VAL A 11 7.21 -4.89 -0.51
CA VAL A 11 7.32 -3.49 -0.10
C VAL A 11 8.06 -3.33 1.22
N SER A 12 7.71 -4.14 2.25
CA SER A 12 8.25 -3.88 3.60
C SER A 12 9.62 -4.50 3.84
N ILE A 13 9.98 -5.60 3.19
CA ILE A 13 11.27 -6.29 3.41
C ILE A 13 12.20 -6.06 2.23
N HIS A 14 11.84 -6.57 1.04
CA HIS A 14 12.75 -6.56 -0.11
C HIS A 14 13.15 -5.13 -0.51
N SER A 15 12.18 -4.23 -0.66
CA SER A 15 12.47 -2.84 -1.04
C SER A 15 13.36 -2.15 -0.01
N MET A 16 13.18 -2.42 1.27
CA MET A 16 14.02 -1.82 2.32
C MET A 16 15.44 -2.36 2.26
N LEU A 17 15.62 -3.68 2.19
CA LEU A 17 16.94 -4.31 2.16
C LEU A 17 17.71 -3.97 0.88
N ALA A 18 17.04 -3.97 -0.27
CA ALA A 18 17.64 -3.61 -1.56
C ALA A 18 18.17 -2.17 -1.61
N ASN A 19 17.60 -1.28 -0.78
CA ASN A 19 18.05 0.12 -0.67
C ASN A 19 18.89 0.38 0.60
N GLY A 20 19.46 -0.66 1.21
CA GLY A 20 20.31 -0.53 2.39
C GLY A 20 19.57 -0.15 3.67
N GLY A 21 18.25 -0.34 3.70
CA GLY A 21 17.44 -0.08 4.88
C GLY A 21 17.50 -1.17 5.93
N HIS A 22 16.97 -0.87 7.10
CA HIS A 22 16.88 -1.79 8.23
C HIS A 22 15.41 -2.15 8.47
N CYS A 23 15.10 -3.44 8.55
CA CYS A 23 13.77 -3.95 8.84
C CYS A 23 13.61 -4.37 10.30
N ILE A 24 12.55 -3.95 10.95
CA ILE A 24 12.15 -4.39 12.27
C ILE A 24 11.04 -5.42 12.11
N LEU A 25 11.36 -6.69 12.31
CA LEU A 25 10.39 -7.78 12.18
C LEU A 25 9.64 -7.99 13.49
N ILE A 26 8.32 -8.15 13.38
CA ILE A 26 7.42 -8.35 14.53
C ILE A 26 6.85 -9.77 14.46
N PRO A 27 7.29 -10.69 15.34
CA PRO A 27 6.83 -12.07 15.28
C PRO A 27 5.32 -12.24 15.50
N ARG A 28 4.75 -11.41 16.37
CA ARG A 28 3.31 -11.37 16.64
C ARG A 28 2.84 -9.93 16.78
N PHE A 29 1.91 -9.55 15.93
CA PHE A 29 1.30 -8.23 15.96
C PHE A 29 0.21 -8.15 17.05
N THR A 30 0.30 -7.11 17.89
CA THR A 30 -0.82 -6.54 18.64
C THR A 30 -0.73 -5.01 18.56
N PRO A 31 -1.85 -4.27 18.58
CA PRO A 31 -1.80 -2.80 18.52
C PRO A 31 -0.92 -2.19 19.62
N LYS A 32 -1.01 -2.73 20.83
CA LYS A 32 -0.18 -2.31 21.98
C LYS A 32 1.31 -2.54 21.74
N SER A 33 1.71 -3.74 21.33
CA SER A 33 3.12 -4.04 21.04
C SER A 33 3.65 -3.20 19.89
N TYR A 34 2.81 -2.91 18.90
CA TYR A 34 3.18 -2.06 17.78
C TYR A 34 3.46 -0.62 18.22
N ALA A 35 2.59 -0.02 19.05
CA ALA A 35 2.84 1.30 19.62
C ALA A 35 4.15 1.34 20.45
N GLN A 36 4.40 0.31 21.27
CA GLN A 36 5.65 0.20 22.03
C GLN A 36 6.89 0.11 21.14
N LEU A 37 6.80 -0.62 20.02
CA LEU A 37 7.91 -0.73 19.05
C LEU A 37 8.13 0.59 18.29
N LEU A 38 7.08 1.30 17.90
CA LEU A 38 7.19 2.65 17.32
C LEU A 38 7.93 3.58 18.27
N LYS A 39 7.56 3.60 19.56
CA LYS A 39 8.23 4.40 20.58
C LYS A 39 9.70 4.02 20.77
N LYS A 40 9.99 2.71 20.83
CA LYS A 40 11.34 2.19 21.08
C LYS A 40 12.29 2.40 19.90
N HIS A 41 11.83 2.11 18.69
CA HIS A 41 12.71 2.05 17.52
C HIS A 41 12.68 3.30 16.64
N ARG A 42 11.67 4.17 16.81
CA ARG A 42 11.53 5.44 16.06
C ARG A 42 11.77 5.24 14.55
N PRO A 43 11.01 4.36 13.88
CA PRO A 43 11.26 4.03 12.47
C PRO A 43 11.04 5.26 11.57
N ASN A 44 11.73 5.28 10.44
CA ASN A 44 11.50 6.33 9.43
C ASN A 44 10.31 6.01 8.53
N LEU A 45 9.99 4.75 8.35
CA LEU A 45 8.93 4.28 7.46
C LEU A 45 8.04 3.28 8.19
N ILE A 46 6.74 3.41 7.97
CA ILE A 46 5.76 2.40 8.38
C ILE A 46 4.84 2.09 7.21
N ALA A 47 4.46 0.83 7.10
CA ALA A 47 3.52 0.36 6.09
C ALA A 47 2.49 -0.57 6.74
N GLY A 48 1.25 -0.48 6.31
CA GLY A 48 0.19 -1.30 6.88
C GLY A 48 -1.11 -1.26 6.09
N VAL A 49 -2.04 -2.07 6.54
CA VAL A 49 -3.43 -2.04 6.07
C VAL A 49 -4.23 -1.03 6.90
N PRO A 50 -5.37 -0.52 6.37
CA PRO A 50 -6.20 0.44 7.10
C PRO A 50 -6.59 0.02 8.51
N SER A 51 -6.92 -1.27 8.70
CA SER A 51 -7.27 -1.82 10.02
C SER A 51 -6.13 -1.73 11.05
N LEU A 52 -4.86 -1.73 10.61
CA LEU A 52 -3.72 -1.50 11.50
C LEU A 52 -3.72 -0.06 12.02
N PHE A 53 -3.94 0.91 11.14
CA PHE A 53 -3.99 2.32 11.52
C PHE A 53 -5.17 2.61 12.44
N GLU A 54 -6.33 2.06 12.12
CA GLU A 54 -7.50 2.18 12.99
C GLU A 54 -7.27 1.57 14.38
N ALA A 55 -6.63 0.40 14.43
CA ALA A 55 -6.28 -0.25 15.70
C ALA A 55 -5.28 0.58 16.52
N LEU A 56 -4.31 1.25 15.87
CA LEU A 56 -3.35 2.12 16.55
C LEU A 56 -4.04 3.34 17.18
N LEU A 57 -5.03 3.93 16.52
CA LEU A 57 -5.81 5.06 17.05
C LEU A 57 -6.62 4.72 18.32
N ARG A 58 -6.78 3.44 18.66
CA ARG A 58 -7.62 2.97 19.78
C ARG A 58 -6.81 2.57 21.02
N VAL A 59 -5.49 2.54 20.95
CA VAL A 59 -4.67 2.09 22.08
C VAL A 59 -4.09 3.26 22.86
N PRO A 60 -4.22 3.29 24.19
CA PRO A 60 -3.69 4.38 25.03
C PRO A 60 -2.18 4.56 24.89
N GLU A 61 -1.44 3.50 24.59
CA GLU A 61 0.01 3.57 24.37
C GLU A 61 0.40 4.45 23.17
N ALA A 62 -0.53 4.70 22.25
CA ALA A 62 -0.30 5.59 21.12
C ALA A 62 -0.27 7.07 21.50
N ASP A 63 -0.93 7.48 22.57
CA ASP A 63 -0.97 8.89 23.04
C ASP A 63 0.41 9.44 23.41
N ALA A 64 1.33 8.55 23.79
CA ALA A 64 2.70 8.91 24.18
C ALA A 64 3.73 8.77 23.06
N LEU A 65 3.29 8.59 21.82
CA LEU A 65 4.19 8.48 20.69
C LEU A 65 4.76 9.85 20.29
N GLU A 66 5.97 9.84 19.80
CA GLU A 66 6.62 10.95 19.13
C GLU A 66 7.02 10.47 17.73
N LEU A 67 6.42 11.02 16.70
CA LEU A 67 6.46 10.51 15.34
C LEU A 67 7.18 11.43 14.34
N SER A 68 7.93 12.44 14.82
CA SER A 68 8.73 13.34 13.97
C SER A 68 9.80 12.61 13.15
N CYS A 69 10.18 11.39 13.60
CA CYS A 69 11.12 10.53 12.89
C CYS A 69 10.57 9.97 11.58
N LEU A 70 9.23 9.96 11.40
CA LEU A 70 8.60 9.40 10.21
C LEU A 70 8.86 10.25 8.97
N LYS A 71 9.31 9.58 7.91
CA LYS A 71 9.51 10.12 6.56
C LYS A 71 8.51 9.57 5.55
N GLY A 72 7.81 8.49 5.89
CA GLY A 72 6.78 7.90 5.05
C GLY A 72 5.84 6.97 5.82
N VAL A 73 4.56 7.06 5.47
CA VAL A 73 3.50 6.18 5.97
C VAL A 73 2.72 5.69 4.76
N PHE A 74 2.66 4.37 4.59
CA PHE A 74 2.07 3.73 3.42
C PHE A 74 0.91 2.84 3.82
N SER A 75 -0.24 3.06 3.17
CA SER A 75 -1.43 2.21 3.28
C SER A 75 -1.65 1.45 1.97
N GLY A 76 -1.97 0.19 2.07
CA GLY A 76 -2.30 -0.65 0.93
C GLY A 76 -2.88 -2.00 1.35
N GLY A 77 -3.23 -2.82 0.39
CA GLY A 77 -3.79 -4.17 0.62
C GLY A 77 -5.26 -4.17 1.03
N ASP A 78 -5.87 -3.02 1.19
CA ASP A 78 -7.30 -2.81 1.40
C ASP A 78 -7.64 -1.34 1.15
N SER A 79 -8.93 -1.05 0.97
CA SER A 79 -9.43 0.31 0.70
C SER A 79 -9.30 1.20 1.95
N LEU A 80 -8.60 2.31 1.82
CA LEU A 80 -8.46 3.31 2.87
C LEU A 80 -9.60 4.34 2.75
N SER A 81 -10.54 4.34 3.70
CA SER A 81 -11.59 5.35 3.69
C SER A 81 -11.02 6.76 3.89
N VAL A 82 -11.63 7.74 3.24
CA VAL A 82 -11.26 9.16 3.38
C VAL A 82 -11.30 9.62 4.84
N GLU A 83 -12.30 9.14 5.59
CA GLU A 83 -12.45 9.47 7.01
C GLU A 83 -11.28 8.92 7.85
N LEU A 84 -10.96 7.64 7.69
CA LEU A 84 -9.84 7.02 8.43
C LEU A 84 -8.52 7.71 8.07
N LYS A 85 -8.30 8.01 6.79
CA LYS A 85 -7.13 8.74 6.35
C LYS A 85 -7.01 10.10 7.04
N LYS A 86 -8.09 10.88 7.08
CA LYS A 86 -8.11 12.21 7.76
C LYS A 86 -7.82 12.09 9.24
N ARG A 87 -8.43 11.12 9.93
CA ARG A 87 -8.20 10.87 11.35
C ARG A 87 -6.75 10.46 11.62
N PHE A 88 -6.19 9.59 10.79
CA PHE A 88 -4.82 9.15 10.99
C PHE A 88 -3.80 10.23 10.61
N ASP A 89 -4.05 11.02 9.57
CA ASP A 89 -3.22 12.19 9.22
C ASP A 89 -3.22 13.23 10.36
N ALA A 90 -4.37 13.47 11.01
CA ALA A 90 -4.47 14.34 12.18
C ALA A 90 -3.68 13.78 13.39
N PHE A 91 -3.79 12.47 13.63
CA PHE A 91 -2.99 11.77 14.66
C PHE A 91 -1.49 11.91 14.40
N LEU A 92 -1.03 11.68 13.17
CA LEU A 92 0.38 11.87 12.80
C LEU A 92 0.84 13.28 13.10
N GLY A 93 0.07 14.30 12.70
CA GLY A 93 0.39 15.70 12.94
C GLY A 93 0.44 16.07 14.42
N SER A 94 -0.52 15.58 15.24
CA SER A 94 -0.53 15.83 16.69
C SER A 94 0.63 15.17 17.44
N HIS A 95 1.28 14.17 16.81
CA HIS A 95 2.44 13.46 17.35
C HIS A 95 3.77 13.89 16.68
N GLY A 96 3.80 15.05 16.04
CA GLY A 96 5.02 15.66 15.50
C GLY A 96 5.42 15.24 14.10
N ALA A 97 4.67 14.37 13.42
CA ALA A 97 4.97 14.02 12.04
C ALA A 97 4.56 15.13 11.07
N THR A 98 5.40 15.39 10.08
CA THR A 98 5.15 16.40 9.01
C THR A 98 4.62 15.79 7.72
N ILE A 99 4.45 14.47 7.70
CA ILE A 99 4.01 13.70 6.52
C ILE A 99 2.59 13.19 6.71
N LYS A 100 1.96 12.80 5.62
CA LYS A 100 0.63 12.22 5.58
C LYS A 100 0.68 10.78 5.05
N VAL A 101 -0.38 10.03 5.31
CA VAL A 101 -0.54 8.68 4.74
C VAL A 101 -0.61 8.77 3.23
N ARG A 102 0.20 7.94 2.58
CA ARG A 102 0.16 7.70 1.14
C ARG A 102 -0.48 6.36 0.87
N GLU A 103 -1.48 6.36 0.01
CA GLU A 103 -2.19 5.16 -0.38
C GLU A 103 -1.58 4.59 -1.65
N GLY A 104 -1.41 3.28 -1.68
CA GLY A 104 -0.97 2.52 -2.84
C GLY A 104 -1.92 1.39 -3.15
N TYR A 105 -1.99 1.03 -4.42
CA TYR A 105 -2.77 -0.09 -4.93
C TYR A 105 -1.86 -1.06 -5.68
N GLY A 106 -2.28 -2.31 -5.67
CA GLY A 106 -1.66 -3.38 -6.42
C GLY A 106 -2.29 -4.71 -6.09
N THR A 107 -1.94 -5.72 -6.85
CA THR A 107 -2.42 -7.10 -6.70
C THR A 107 -1.24 -8.05 -6.60
N THR A 108 -1.48 -9.28 -6.19
CA THR A 108 -0.45 -10.33 -6.16
C THR A 108 0.14 -10.56 -7.55
N GLU A 109 -0.67 -10.42 -8.58
CA GLU A 109 -0.34 -10.62 -9.99
C GLU A 109 0.65 -9.59 -10.55
N CYS A 110 0.80 -8.45 -9.87
CA CYS A 110 1.79 -7.40 -10.22
C CYS A 110 2.85 -7.16 -9.14
N VAL A 111 3.17 -8.21 -8.37
CA VAL A 111 4.15 -8.16 -7.26
C VAL A 111 3.82 -7.06 -6.24
N THR A 112 2.53 -6.91 -5.95
CA THR A 112 2.02 -6.14 -4.81
C THR A 112 1.65 -4.69 -5.07
N ALA A 113 2.60 -3.82 -5.43
CA ALA A 113 2.34 -2.39 -5.60
C ALA A 113 2.59 -1.98 -7.03
N SER A 114 1.60 -1.35 -7.65
CA SER A 114 1.68 -0.86 -9.02
C SER A 114 1.47 0.65 -9.11
N CYS A 115 0.96 1.28 -8.05
CA CYS A 115 0.85 2.74 -7.97
C CYS A 115 0.95 3.24 -6.52
N LEU A 116 1.16 4.54 -6.37
CA LEU A 116 1.23 5.21 -5.07
C LEU A 116 0.82 6.67 -5.18
N THR A 117 0.12 7.16 -4.16
CA THR A 117 -0.20 8.59 -4.04
C THR A 117 1.07 9.44 -4.01
N PRO A 118 1.21 10.48 -4.85
CA PRO A 118 2.35 11.41 -4.82
C PRO A 118 2.47 12.17 -3.50
N MET A 119 3.68 12.56 -3.13
CA MET A 119 3.91 13.30 -1.86
C MET A 119 3.24 14.68 -1.82
N HIS A 120 3.20 15.38 -2.95
CA HIS A 120 2.81 16.80 -2.98
C HIS A 120 1.50 17.09 -3.73
N LYS A 121 0.91 16.11 -4.39
CA LYS A 121 -0.32 16.28 -5.17
C LYS A 121 -1.25 15.08 -4.99
N ALA A 122 -1.64 14.82 -3.74
CA ALA A 122 -2.62 13.78 -3.45
C ALA A 122 -4.03 14.27 -3.78
N LYS A 123 -4.79 13.50 -4.55
CA LYS A 123 -6.22 13.66 -4.73
C LYS A 123 -6.93 12.78 -3.70
N GLU A 124 -7.88 13.34 -2.98
CA GLU A 124 -8.68 12.60 -2.00
C GLU A 124 -9.43 11.44 -2.68
N GLY A 125 -9.39 10.25 -2.09
CA GLY A 125 -10.01 9.04 -2.63
C GLY A 125 -9.27 8.39 -3.81
N SER A 126 -8.05 8.87 -4.15
CA SER A 126 -7.26 8.30 -5.24
C SER A 126 -6.18 7.36 -4.73
N ILE A 127 -6.01 6.24 -5.41
CA ILE A 127 -4.92 5.27 -5.17
C ILE A 127 -3.55 5.76 -5.68
N GLY A 128 -3.51 6.89 -6.37
CA GLY A 128 -2.27 7.53 -6.82
C GLY A 128 -1.95 7.38 -8.29
N LEU A 129 -0.68 7.47 -8.63
CA LEU A 129 -0.14 7.36 -9.98
C LEU A 129 0.63 6.04 -10.14
N PRO A 130 0.61 5.43 -11.34
CA PRO A 130 1.42 4.25 -11.64
C PRO A 130 2.91 4.49 -11.37
N PHE A 131 3.62 3.43 -10.98
CA PHE A 131 5.08 3.46 -10.93
C PHE A 131 5.68 3.58 -12.34
N PRO A 132 6.96 3.98 -12.47
CA PRO A 132 7.65 3.94 -13.74
C PRO A 132 7.50 2.60 -14.45
N ASP A 133 7.34 2.64 -15.77
CA ASP A 133 7.13 1.47 -16.63
C ASP A 133 5.86 0.64 -16.33
N THR A 134 4.93 1.20 -15.55
CA THR A 134 3.63 0.61 -15.29
C THR A 134 2.54 1.44 -15.97
N TYR A 135 1.71 0.79 -16.77
CA TYR A 135 0.67 1.43 -17.56
C TYR A 135 -0.70 0.95 -17.07
N TYR A 136 -1.64 1.86 -16.95
CA TYR A 136 -3.02 1.58 -16.57
C TYR A 136 -3.98 1.93 -17.69
N LYS A 137 -5.01 1.12 -17.80
CA LYS A 137 -6.13 1.31 -18.70
C LYS A 137 -7.41 0.92 -17.96
N ILE A 138 -8.44 1.72 -18.09
CA ILE A 138 -9.75 1.39 -17.54
C ILE A 138 -10.67 0.99 -18.68
N VAL A 139 -11.22 -0.21 -18.61
CA VAL A 139 -12.03 -0.79 -19.69
C VAL A 139 -13.41 -1.20 -19.21
N LYS A 140 -14.33 -1.39 -20.13
CA LYS A 140 -15.61 -2.05 -19.83
C LYS A 140 -15.33 -3.48 -19.37
N PRO A 141 -15.93 -3.94 -18.27
CA PRO A 141 -15.68 -5.28 -17.75
C PRO A 141 -15.81 -6.38 -18.80
N GLY A 142 -14.80 -7.27 -18.85
CA GLY A 142 -14.74 -8.36 -19.80
C GLY A 142 -14.44 -7.96 -21.25
N THR A 143 -13.98 -6.74 -21.50
CA THR A 143 -13.62 -6.24 -22.85
C THR A 143 -12.29 -5.51 -22.83
N THR A 144 -11.78 -5.17 -24.03
CA THR A 144 -10.60 -4.29 -24.19
C THR A 144 -10.97 -2.83 -24.48
N GLN A 145 -12.27 -2.51 -24.48
CA GLN A 145 -12.75 -1.17 -24.82
C GLN A 145 -12.56 -0.20 -23.64
N GLU A 146 -11.77 0.83 -23.84
CA GLU A 146 -11.59 1.89 -22.83
C GLU A 146 -12.89 2.63 -22.55
N VAL A 147 -13.07 2.98 -21.25
CA VAL A 147 -14.14 3.87 -20.82
C VAL A 147 -13.64 5.32 -20.77
N PRO A 148 -14.52 6.31 -20.99
CA PRO A 148 -14.18 7.72 -20.83
C PRO A 148 -13.69 8.07 -19.41
N TYR A 149 -12.91 9.13 -19.28
CA TYR A 149 -12.47 9.63 -17.97
C TYR A 149 -13.68 10.01 -17.10
N GLY A 150 -13.69 9.48 -15.88
CA GLY A 150 -14.75 9.69 -14.90
C GLY A 150 -15.81 8.58 -14.88
N GLU A 151 -15.74 7.62 -15.79
CA GLU A 151 -16.56 6.41 -15.74
C GLU A 151 -15.87 5.28 -14.99
N GLU A 152 -16.67 4.41 -14.38
CA GLU A 152 -16.20 3.21 -13.69
C GLU A 152 -15.92 2.10 -14.70
N GLY A 153 -14.89 1.27 -14.41
CA GLY A 153 -14.53 0.14 -15.24
C GLY A 153 -13.53 -0.79 -14.56
N GLU A 154 -13.11 -1.79 -15.31
CA GLU A 154 -12.12 -2.77 -14.90
C GLU A 154 -10.70 -2.20 -15.12
N ILE A 155 -9.85 -2.35 -14.10
CA ILE A 155 -8.45 -1.91 -14.17
C ILE A 155 -7.63 -2.96 -14.92
N CYS A 156 -7.10 -2.58 -16.06
CA CYS A 156 -6.05 -3.34 -16.75
C CYS A 156 -4.71 -2.66 -16.48
N LEU A 157 -3.69 -3.47 -16.24
CA LEU A 157 -2.35 -2.96 -16.03
C LEU A 157 -1.32 -3.76 -16.83
N ALA A 158 -0.28 -3.09 -17.29
CA ALA A 158 0.87 -3.68 -17.95
C ALA A 158 2.16 -3.12 -17.34
N GLY A 159 3.19 -3.94 -17.26
CA GLY A 159 4.48 -3.52 -16.71
C GLY A 159 5.39 -4.71 -16.38
N PRO A 160 6.65 -4.43 -16.06
CA PRO A 160 7.67 -5.46 -15.83
C PRO A 160 7.42 -6.33 -14.58
N THR A 161 6.51 -5.91 -13.71
CA THR A 161 6.18 -6.62 -12.47
C THR A 161 4.99 -7.57 -12.60
N VAL A 162 4.35 -7.63 -13.77
CA VAL A 162 3.25 -8.58 -14.01
C VAL A 162 3.79 -10.01 -13.98
N MET A 163 3.10 -10.88 -13.25
CA MET A 163 3.48 -12.30 -13.12
C MET A 163 3.48 -13.02 -14.47
N LEU A 164 4.24 -14.11 -14.56
CA LEU A 164 4.25 -14.95 -15.77
C LEU A 164 3.02 -15.86 -15.84
N CYS A 165 2.63 -16.45 -14.73
CA CYS A 165 1.48 -17.36 -14.67
C CYS A 165 1.11 -17.73 -13.23
N TYR A 166 -0.05 -18.31 -13.04
CA TYR A 166 -0.36 -19.13 -11.86
C TYR A 166 0.19 -20.54 -12.08
N VAL A 167 1.04 -21.00 -11.20
CA VAL A 167 1.69 -22.33 -11.32
C VAL A 167 0.64 -23.44 -11.35
N ASN A 168 0.70 -24.29 -12.37
CA ASN A 168 -0.24 -25.39 -12.62
C ASN A 168 -1.70 -24.98 -12.85
N HIS A 169 -1.97 -23.70 -13.13
CA HIS A 169 -3.30 -23.16 -13.38
C HIS A 169 -3.36 -22.39 -14.71
N PRO A 170 -3.24 -23.10 -15.87
CA PRO A 170 -3.16 -22.43 -17.17
C PRO A 170 -4.45 -21.72 -17.58
N LYS A 171 -5.62 -22.23 -17.16
CA LYS A 171 -6.90 -21.61 -17.47
C LYS A 171 -7.05 -20.28 -16.71
N GLU A 172 -6.85 -20.28 -15.40
CA GLU A 172 -6.91 -19.09 -14.57
C GLU A 172 -5.86 -18.05 -15.01
N THR A 173 -4.70 -18.51 -15.45
CA THR A 173 -3.68 -17.64 -16.04
C THR A 173 -4.19 -16.95 -17.30
N ALA A 174 -4.77 -17.71 -18.23
CA ALA A 174 -5.30 -17.16 -19.48
C ALA A 174 -6.46 -16.17 -19.19
N ASP A 175 -7.35 -16.52 -18.28
CA ASP A 175 -8.50 -15.67 -17.92
C ASP A 175 -8.05 -14.36 -17.27
N THR A 176 -7.02 -14.39 -16.40
CA THR A 176 -6.52 -13.20 -15.70
C THR A 176 -5.59 -12.35 -16.57
N LEU A 177 -4.63 -12.97 -17.26
CA LEU A 177 -3.62 -12.26 -18.03
C LEU A 177 -4.09 -11.83 -19.42
N SER A 178 -5.24 -12.31 -19.91
CA SER A 178 -5.80 -11.90 -21.19
C SER A 178 -6.11 -10.39 -21.28
N LEU A 179 -6.40 -9.75 -20.13
CA LEU A 179 -6.69 -8.31 -20.03
C LEU A 179 -5.49 -7.51 -19.50
N ILE A 180 -4.50 -8.17 -18.89
CA ILE A 180 -3.34 -7.52 -18.27
C ILE A 180 -2.20 -7.32 -19.28
N HIS A 181 -2.12 -8.17 -20.31
CA HIS A 181 -1.11 -8.05 -21.37
C HIS A 181 -1.60 -7.14 -22.51
N ILE A 182 -1.49 -5.87 -22.36
CA ILE A 182 -1.58 -4.92 -23.45
C ILE A 182 -0.26 -4.13 -23.51
#